data_f825cf082b3dcd4c95ed4352f2ea228d
#
_entry.id   f825cf082b3dcd4c95ed4352f2ea228d
#
_cell.length_a   1.000
_cell.length_b   1.000
_cell.length_c   1.000
_cell.angle_alpha   90.00
_cell.angle_beta   90.00
_cell.angle_gamma   90.00
#
_symmetry.space_group_name_H-M   'P 1'
#
loop_
_entity.id
_entity.type
_entity.pdbx_description
1 polymer ?
#
loop_
_entity_poly.entity_id
_entity_poly.type
_entity_poly.pdbx_seq_one_letter_code
_entity_poly.pdbx_strand_id
1 'polypeptide(L)'
;MNLSSPTYQNTRQAWRDIWVGTEFDRELKSLDYPRAQETLNAYVPLLPKDAPVLEAGCGPAHIVYYLEQRGYHMIGLDYAPEPLRYTRERFPGLVLHLGDVHTLPYPTDTFGAYLSFGVVEHFEHGPEPALREAYRTLRPGGVLVITVPHPQIVEALYLLRQKIAPAKTPRAGYYERTYGHAELAQHVRNVGFTVERIIPIGHSYTFYGLGGPFRKRDGYYQSSALGERVGALSRRLLPWATAFHTLIIARK
;
A
#
# COMPACT_ATOMS: atom_id res chain seq x y z
N MET A 1 20.39 2.55 -8.57
CA MET A 1 19.69 3.47 -7.63
C MET A 1 20.63 3.86 -6.52
N ASN A 2 20.69 5.14 -6.12
CA ASN A 2 21.54 5.55 -4.99
C ASN A 2 20.75 5.43 -3.68
N LEU A 3 20.83 4.26 -3.02
CA LEU A 3 20.21 3.99 -1.73
C LEU A 3 20.78 4.85 -0.57
N SER A 4 21.85 5.61 -0.83
CA SER A 4 22.44 6.56 0.12
C SER A 4 21.98 8.00 -0.10
N SER A 5 21.02 8.28 -1.00
CA SER A 5 20.51 9.64 -1.18
C SER A 5 19.88 10.16 0.12
N PRO A 6 20.06 11.44 0.46
CA PRO A 6 19.42 12.01 1.65
C PRO A 6 17.92 11.84 1.67
N THR A 7 17.24 12.01 0.54
CA THR A 7 15.78 11.83 0.38
C THR A 7 15.37 10.41 0.74
N TYR A 8 16.07 9.40 0.23
CA TYR A 8 15.79 7.99 0.53
C TYR A 8 15.96 7.67 2.01
N GLN A 9 17.06 8.13 2.62
CA GLN A 9 17.32 7.91 4.05
C GLN A 9 16.30 8.62 4.95
N ASN A 10 15.92 9.86 4.60
CA ASN A 10 14.90 10.61 5.33
C ASN A 10 13.52 9.93 5.24
N THR A 11 13.14 9.43 4.07
CA THR A 11 11.88 8.69 3.88
C THR A 11 11.88 7.40 4.70
N ARG A 12 13.00 6.66 4.71
CA ARG A 12 13.17 5.48 5.58
C ARG A 12 13.02 5.81 7.05
N GLN A 13 13.67 6.88 7.51
CA GLN A 13 13.56 7.29 8.92
C GLN A 13 12.13 7.70 9.28
N ALA A 14 11.44 8.45 8.41
CA ALA A 14 10.06 8.84 8.62
C ALA A 14 9.12 7.63 8.80
N TRP A 15 9.30 6.58 8.00
CA TRP A 15 8.52 5.35 8.14
C TRP A 15 8.85 4.58 9.43
N ARG A 16 10.12 4.51 9.82
CA ARG A 16 10.48 3.92 11.12
C ARG A 16 9.78 4.63 12.27
N ASP A 17 9.76 5.97 12.26
CA ASP A 17 9.10 6.78 13.28
C ASP A 17 7.58 6.57 13.29
N ILE A 18 6.96 6.42 12.12
CA ILE A 18 5.53 6.12 11.98
C ILE A 18 5.23 4.75 12.63
N TRP A 19 6.02 3.72 12.31
CA TRP A 19 5.76 2.37 12.79
C TRP A 19 6.02 2.17 14.28
N VAL A 20 6.94 2.94 14.89
CA VAL A 20 7.16 2.92 16.35
C VAL A 20 5.90 3.29 17.14
N GLY A 21 5.07 4.19 16.59
CA GLY A 21 3.80 4.61 17.21
C GLY A 21 2.57 3.81 16.77
N THR A 22 2.72 2.80 15.91
CA THR A 22 1.60 2.08 15.33
C THR A 22 1.26 0.82 16.13
N GLU A 23 -0.02 0.70 16.50
CA GLU A 23 -0.52 -0.46 17.24
C GLU A 23 -0.98 -1.56 16.28
N PHE A 24 -0.32 -2.72 16.29
CA PHE A 24 -0.65 -3.88 15.46
C PHE A 24 -2.15 -4.25 15.48
N ASP A 25 -2.77 -4.28 16.67
CA ASP A 25 -4.18 -4.67 16.79
C ASP A 25 -5.14 -3.68 16.14
N ARG A 26 -4.78 -2.39 16.10
CA ARG A 26 -5.57 -1.37 15.40
C ARG A 26 -5.43 -1.54 13.89
N GLU A 27 -4.23 -1.81 13.39
CA GLU A 27 -4.02 -2.09 11.98
C GLU A 27 -4.77 -3.37 11.57
N LEU A 28 -4.65 -4.45 12.34
CA LEU A 28 -5.37 -5.68 12.10
C LEU A 28 -6.89 -5.46 12.07
N LYS A 29 -7.43 -4.73 13.05
CA LYS A 29 -8.84 -4.39 13.09
C LYS A 29 -9.29 -3.51 11.91
N SER A 30 -8.40 -2.69 11.39
CA SER A 30 -8.72 -1.84 10.23
C SER A 30 -9.03 -2.64 8.97
N LEU A 31 -8.58 -3.91 8.88
CA LEU A 31 -8.90 -4.81 7.79
C LEU A 31 -10.40 -5.17 7.73
N ASP A 32 -11.14 -5.03 8.83
CA ASP A 32 -12.60 -5.25 8.87
C ASP A 32 -13.38 -4.04 8.30
N TYR A 33 -12.73 -2.91 8.01
CA TYR A 33 -13.43 -1.74 7.48
C TYR A 33 -13.84 -1.94 6.02
N PRO A 34 -14.98 -1.37 5.57
CA PRO A 34 -15.49 -1.57 4.22
C PRO A 34 -14.44 -1.31 3.12
N ARG A 35 -13.63 -0.25 3.28
CA ARG A 35 -12.55 0.10 2.32
C ARG A 35 -11.47 -0.98 2.21
N ALA A 36 -11.08 -1.59 3.34
CA ALA A 36 -10.07 -2.65 3.36
C ALA A 36 -10.66 -3.94 2.79
N GLN A 37 -11.90 -4.26 3.14
CA GLN A 37 -12.62 -5.40 2.59
C GLN A 37 -12.82 -5.28 1.07
N GLU A 38 -13.10 -4.06 0.55
CA GLU A 38 -13.14 -3.80 -0.89
C GLU A 38 -11.82 -4.21 -1.56
N THR A 39 -10.70 -3.82 -0.98
CA THR A 39 -9.35 -4.14 -1.50
C THR A 39 -9.07 -5.63 -1.38
N LEU A 40 -9.29 -6.24 -0.21
CA LEU A 40 -9.07 -7.66 0.02
C LEU A 40 -9.90 -8.54 -0.95
N ASN A 41 -11.18 -8.22 -1.13
CA ASN A 41 -12.07 -8.94 -2.03
C ASN A 41 -11.64 -8.85 -3.50
N ALA A 42 -10.90 -7.80 -3.88
CA ALA A 42 -10.41 -7.64 -5.25
C ALA A 42 -9.24 -8.57 -5.59
N TYR A 43 -8.35 -8.89 -4.62
CA TYR A 43 -7.14 -9.64 -4.91
C TYR A 43 -7.00 -10.98 -4.16
N VAL A 44 -7.55 -11.13 -2.95
CA VAL A 44 -7.38 -12.37 -2.16
C VAL A 44 -7.82 -13.64 -2.92
N PRO A 45 -8.93 -13.63 -3.71
CA PRO A 45 -9.30 -14.79 -4.51
C PRO A 45 -8.30 -15.20 -5.60
N LEU A 46 -7.33 -14.32 -5.92
CA LEU A 46 -6.31 -14.56 -6.93
C LEU A 46 -5.01 -15.10 -6.35
N LEU A 47 -4.88 -15.12 -5.03
CA LEU A 47 -3.67 -15.59 -4.36
C LEU A 47 -3.57 -17.12 -4.39
N PRO A 48 -2.40 -17.66 -4.71
CA PRO A 48 -2.18 -19.11 -4.67
C PRO A 48 -2.10 -19.62 -3.23
N LYS A 49 -2.59 -20.82 -3.00
CA LYS A 49 -2.39 -21.55 -1.73
C LYS A 49 -1.27 -22.58 -1.81
N ASP A 50 -0.82 -22.88 -3.02
CA ASP A 50 0.22 -23.88 -3.35
C ASP A 50 1.62 -23.26 -3.51
N ALA A 51 1.76 -21.96 -3.34
CA ALA A 51 3.01 -21.24 -3.47
C ALA A 51 3.09 -20.08 -2.46
N PRO A 52 4.31 -19.68 -2.04
CA PRO A 52 4.48 -18.57 -1.11
C PRO A 52 4.03 -17.25 -1.72
N VAL A 53 3.50 -16.38 -0.86
CA VAL A 53 3.06 -15.02 -1.16
C VAL A 53 3.94 -14.04 -0.38
N LEU A 54 4.60 -13.11 -1.07
CA LEU A 54 5.39 -12.06 -0.45
C LEU A 54 4.56 -10.79 -0.26
N GLU A 55 4.55 -10.23 0.94
CA GLU A 55 4.20 -8.83 1.16
C GLU A 55 5.48 -8.01 1.33
N ALA A 56 5.78 -7.17 0.36
CA ALA A 56 6.97 -6.33 0.29
C ALA A 56 6.67 -4.90 0.74
N GLY A 57 7.30 -4.47 1.83
CA GLY A 57 6.93 -3.28 2.60
C GLY A 57 5.80 -3.60 3.58
N CYS A 58 5.90 -4.71 4.32
CA CYS A 58 4.81 -5.21 5.16
C CYS A 58 4.59 -4.41 6.46
N GLY A 59 5.49 -3.47 6.81
CA GLY A 59 5.42 -2.71 8.06
C GLY A 59 5.23 -3.61 9.28
N PRO A 60 4.13 -3.45 10.06
CA PRO A 60 3.84 -4.30 11.22
C PRO A 60 3.34 -5.69 10.84
N ALA A 61 3.29 -6.06 9.56
CA ALA A 61 2.90 -7.37 9.04
C ALA A 61 1.48 -7.84 9.43
N HIS A 62 0.54 -6.91 9.60
CA HIS A 62 -0.84 -7.23 9.95
C HIS A 62 -1.59 -7.94 8.82
N ILE A 63 -1.28 -7.65 7.54
CA ILE A 63 -1.83 -8.35 6.38
C ILE A 63 -1.18 -9.73 6.25
N VAL A 64 0.13 -9.87 6.49
CA VAL A 64 0.81 -11.17 6.57
C VAL A 64 0.09 -12.07 7.57
N TYR A 65 -0.10 -11.58 8.81
CA TYR A 65 -0.82 -12.32 9.85
C TYR A 65 -2.25 -12.68 9.41
N TYR A 66 -2.99 -11.70 8.87
CA TYR A 66 -4.39 -11.88 8.46
C TYR A 66 -4.55 -12.97 7.39
N LEU A 67 -3.67 -13.02 6.41
CA LEU A 67 -3.71 -14.01 5.33
C LEU A 67 -3.15 -15.36 5.77
N GLU A 68 -2.11 -15.39 6.61
CA GLU A 68 -1.57 -16.63 7.20
C GLU A 68 -2.66 -17.38 7.99
N GLN A 69 -3.47 -16.66 8.80
CA GLN A 69 -4.60 -17.25 9.53
C GLN A 69 -5.71 -17.80 8.59
N ARG A 70 -5.65 -17.51 7.28
CA ARG A 70 -6.57 -18.01 6.26
C ARG A 70 -5.97 -19.09 5.36
N GLY A 71 -4.80 -19.60 5.77
CA GLY A 71 -4.11 -20.71 5.11
C GLY A 71 -3.35 -20.33 3.86
N TYR A 72 -2.93 -19.06 3.73
CA TYR A 72 -1.95 -18.65 2.74
C TYR A 72 -0.55 -18.78 3.33
N HIS A 73 0.43 -19.19 2.53
CA HIS A 73 1.83 -19.27 2.94
C HIS A 73 2.47 -17.88 2.78
N MET A 74 2.44 -17.07 3.83
CA MET A 74 2.84 -15.67 3.78
C MET A 74 4.30 -15.46 4.20
N ILE A 75 4.97 -14.57 3.47
CA ILE A 75 6.29 -14.03 3.83
C ILE A 75 6.17 -12.52 3.84
N GLY A 76 6.57 -11.87 4.94
CA GLY A 76 6.65 -10.42 5.05
C GLY A 76 8.08 -9.94 4.93
N LEU A 77 8.30 -8.86 4.19
CA LEU A 77 9.59 -8.18 4.11
C LEU A 77 9.41 -6.68 4.32
N ASP A 78 10.22 -6.11 5.20
CA ASP A 78 10.30 -4.65 5.41
C ASP A 78 11.74 -4.24 5.73
N TYR A 79 12.09 -2.99 5.44
CA TYR A 79 13.42 -2.45 5.78
C TYR A 79 13.48 -1.91 7.22
N ALA A 80 12.34 -1.69 7.90
CA ALA A 80 12.27 -1.20 9.26
C ALA A 80 12.32 -2.37 10.25
N PRO A 81 13.35 -2.45 11.12
CA PRO A 81 13.48 -3.58 12.04
C PRO A 81 12.51 -3.50 13.22
N GLU A 82 12.07 -2.31 13.61
CA GLU A 82 11.27 -2.08 14.80
C GLU A 82 9.89 -2.78 14.73
N PRO A 83 9.05 -2.56 13.68
CA PRO A 83 7.77 -3.23 13.58
C PRO A 83 7.92 -4.74 13.41
N LEU A 84 8.92 -5.20 12.66
CA LEU A 84 9.17 -6.63 12.48
C LEU A 84 9.55 -7.33 13.79
N ARG A 85 10.38 -6.70 14.63
CA ARG A 85 10.76 -7.26 15.93
C ARG A 85 9.55 -7.41 16.81
N TYR A 86 8.73 -6.38 16.99
CA TYR A 86 7.52 -6.44 17.78
C TYR A 86 6.58 -7.56 17.32
N THR A 87 6.38 -7.70 16.02
CA THR A 87 5.48 -8.73 15.48
C THR A 87 6.05 -10.13 15.62
N ARG A 88 7.37 -10.33 15.45
CA ARG A 88 8.04 -11.63 15.69
C ARG A 88 7.95 -12.07 17.14
N GLU A 89 8.15 -11.16 18.09
CA GLU A 89 8.03 -11.47 19.52
C GLU A 89 6.62 -11.94 19.86
N ARG A 90 5.61 -11.33 19.26
CA ARG A 90 4.21 -11.67 19.51
C ARG A 90 3.70 -12.89 18.73
N PHE A 91 4.19 -13.08 17.52
CA PHE A 91 3.78 -14.13 16.58
C PHE A 91 5.01 -14.84 15.98
N PRO A 92 5.69 -15.69 16.76
CA PRO A 92 6.97 -16.29 16.35
C PRO A 92 6.85 -17.27 15.16
N GLY A 93 5.64 -17.68 14.81
CA GLY A 93 5.37 -18.52 13.63
C GLY A 93 5.34 -17.78 12.31
N LEU A 94 5.32 -16.44 12.30
CA LEU A 94 5.33 -15.67 11.05
C LEU A 94 6.72 -15.62 10.44
N VAL A 95 6.79 -15.79 9.13
CA VAL A 95 8.03 -15.63 8.36
C VAL A 95 8.19 -14.17 7.97
N LEU A 96 9.06 -13.45 8.68
CA LEU A 96 9.31 -12.03 8.47
C LEU A 96 10.79 -11.79 8.20
N HIS A 97 11.12 -11.06 7.15
CA HIS A 97 12.51 -10.76 6.77
C HIS A 97 12.78 -9.26 6.79
N LEU A 98 13.96 -8.90 7.27
CA LEU A 98 14.49 -7.56 7.12
C LEU A 98 15.14 -7.44 5.74
N GLY A 99 14.73 -6.48 4.93
CA GLY A 99 15.27 -6.32 3.59
C GLY A 99 14.73 -5.11 2.85
N ASP A 100 15.33 -4.82 1.71
CA ASP A 100 14.96 -3.71 0.84
C ASP A 100 14.27 -4.27 -0.42
N VAL A 101 13.13 -3.69 -0.81
CA VAL A 101 12.36 -4.10 -1.98
C VAL A 101 13.10 -3.88 -3.31
N HIS A 102 14.17 -3.07 -3.31
CA HIS A 102 15.02 -2.84 -4.48
C HIS A 102 16.08 -3.95 -4.71
N THR A 103 16.30 -4.79 -3.69
CA THR A 103 17.28 -5.88 -3.72
C THR A 103 16.78 -7.03 -2.87
N LEU A 104 15.81 -7.77 -3.40
CA LEU A 104 15.16 -8.84 -2.67
C LEU A 104 16.09 -10.04 -2.46
N PRO A 105 16.23 -10.55 -1.22
CA PRO A 105 17.12 -11.68 -0.90
C PRO A 105 16.51 -13.03 -1.29
N TYR A 106 15.77 -13.09 -2.40
CA TYR A 106 15.10 -14.30 -2.86
C TYR A 106 15.54 -14.68 -4.28
N PRO A 107 15.57 -15.97 -4.61
CA PRO A 107 15.80 -16.45 -5.98
C PRO A 107 14.75 -15.95 -6.96
N THR A 108 15.08 -16.03 -8.25
CA THR A 108 14.11 -15.86 -9.34
C THR A 108 12.99 -16.90 -9.22
N ASP A 109 11.77 -16.53 -9.63
CA ASP A 109 10.60 -17.43 -9.72
C ASP A 109 10.20 -18.11 -8.39
N THR A 110 10.41 -17.43 -7.25
CA THR A 110 10.12 -17.96 -5.91
C THR A 110 8.65 -17.87 -5.56
N PHE A 111 8.00 -16.74 -5.84
CA PHE A 111 6.67 -16.42 -5.31
C PHE A 111 5.54 -16.66 -6.32
N GLY A 112 4.40 -17.14 -5.81
CA GLY A 112 3.17 -17.19 -6.59
C GLY A 112 2.41 -15.88 -6.62
N ALA A 113 2.61 -15.01 -5.62
CA ALA A 113 2.09 -13.65 -5.62
C ALA A 113 3.04 -12.69 -4.88
N TYR A 114 3.02 -11.42 -5.29
CA TYR A 114 3.74 -10.30 -4.72
C TYR A 114 2.75 -9.17 -4.40
N LEU A 115 2.68 -8.78 -3.14
CA LEU A 115 1.81 -7.73 -2.62
C LEU A 115 2.66 -6.54 -2.20
N SER A 116 2.24 -5.31 -2.54
CA SER A 116 2.91 -4.09 -2.11
C SER A 116 1.89 -2.94 -1.99
N PHE A 117 1.66 -2.49 -0.77
CA PHE A 117 0.62 -1.51 -0.46
C PHE A 117 1.23 -0.24 0.12
N GLY A 118 1.18 0.87 -0.63
CA GLY A 118 1.69 2.13 -0.15
C GLY A 118 3.22 2.16 -0.04
N VAL A 119 3.96 1.67 -1.05
CA VAL A 119 5.43 1.53 -1.00
C VAL A 119 6.13 2.25 -2.15
N VAL A 120 5.72 1.99 -3.40
CA VAL A 120 6.49 2.43 -4.57
C VAL A 120 6.38 3.93 -4.84
N GLU A 121 5.41 4.60 -4.29
CA GLU A 121 5.25 6.06 -4.33
C GLU A 121 6.33 6.83 -3.58
N HIS A 122 7.05 6.15 -2.69
CA HIS A 122 8.13 6.74 -1.88
C HIS A 122 9.49 6.71 -2.58
N PHE A 123 9.55 6.28 -3.83
CA PHE A 123 10.81 6.15 -4.58
C PHE A 123 11.03 7.34 -5.51
N GLU A 124 11.99 8.20 -5.15
CA GLU A 124 12.34 9.42 -5.88
C GLU A 124 12.69 9.16 -7.36
N HIS A 125 13.28 8.00 -7.66
CA HIS A 125 13.69 7.61 -9.02
C HIS A 125 12.69 6.69 -9.73
N GLY A 126 11.44 6.66 -9.26
CA GLY A 126 10.37 5.86 -9.84
C GLY A 126 10.29 4.42 -9.31
N PRO A 127 9.20 3.72 -9.66
CA PRO A 127 8.87 2.41 -9.10
C PRO A 127 9.60 1.24 -9.78
N GLU A 128 10.21 1.44 -10.97
CA GLU A 128 10.73 0.37 -11.81
C GLU A 128 11.80 -0.51 -11.14
N PRO A 129 12.75 0.03 -10.33
CA PRO A 129 13.72 -0.85 -9.66
C PRO A 129 13.06 -1.90 -8.77
N ALA A 130 12.08 -1.50 -7.95
CA ALA A 130 11.32 -2.41 -7.10
C ALA A 130 10.40 -3.33 -7.94
N LEU A 131 9.76 -2.81 -8.98
CA LEU A 131 8.94 -3.61 -9.88
C LEU A 131 9.76 -4.68 -10.65
N ARG A 132 11.02 -4.40 -11.02
CA ARG A 132 11.92 -5.41 -11.61
C ARG A 132 12.24 -6.53 -10.64
N GLU A 133 12.45 -6.24 -9.36
CA GLU A 133 12.64 -7.26 -8.34
C GLU A 133 11.36 -8.08 -8.09
N ALA A 134 10.20 -7.43 -8.09
CA ALA A 134 8.91 -8.12 -8.05
C ALA A 134 8.75 -9.06 -9.25
N TYR A 135 9.06 -8.58 -10.47
CA TYR A 135 9.01 -9.39 -11.68
C TYR A 135 9.99 -10.57 -11.63
N ARG A 136 11.23 -10.33 -11.21
CA ARG A 136 12.24 -11.36 -11.08
C ARG A 136 11.82 -12.48 -10.13
N THR A 137 11.30 -12.11 -8.96
CA THR A 137 11.00 -13.07 -7.89
C THR A 137 9.65 -13.76 -8.03
N LEU A 138 8.73 -13.21 -8.82
CA LEU A 138 7.48 -13.90 -9.18
C LEU A 138 7.74 -15.03 -10.16
N ARG A 139 7.09 -16.19 -9.96
CA ARG A 139 7.05 -17.30 -10.92
C ARG A 139 6.26 -16.91 -12.19
N PRO A 140 6.49 -17.55 -13.35
CA PRO A 140 5.64 -17.39 -14.52
C PRO A 140 4.16 -17.59 -14.17
N GLY A 141 3.28 -16.66 -14.59
CA GLY A 141 1.87 -16.63 -14.22
C GLY A 141 1.59 -16.10 -12.80
N GLY A 142 2.62 -15.73 -12.03
CA GLY A 142 2.49 -15.16 -10.70
C GLY A 142 1.79 -13.79 -10.69
N VAL A 143 1.11 -13.48 -9.60
CA VAL A 143 0.25 -12.29 -9.45
C VAL A 143 1.00 -11.15 -8.77
N LEU A 144 1.04 -9.98 -9.39
CA LEU A 144 1.42 -8.71 -8.77
C LEU A 144 0.17 -7.97 -8.32
N VAL A 145 0.17 -7.50 -7.06
CA VAL A 145 -0.86 -6.61 -6.50
C VAL A 145 -0.17 -5.41 -5.89
N ILE A 146 -0.44 -4.22 -6.41
CA ILE A 146 0.12 -2.98 -5.86
C ILE A 146 -0.97 -1.93 -5.65
N THR A 147 -0.80 -1.11 -4.61
CA THR A 147 -1.59 0.12 -4.43
C THR A 147 -0.68 1.32 -4.26
N VAL A 148 -1.10 2.45 -4.82
CA VAL A 148 -0.48 3.76 -4.58
C VAL A 148 -1.57 4.84 -4.42
N PRO A 149 -1.27 5.95 -3.74
CA PRO A 149 -2.16 7.12 -3.71
C PRO A 149 -2.49 7.61 -5.12
N HIS A 150 -3.77 7.92 -5.34
CA HIS A 150 -4.28 8.45 -6.61
C HIS A 150 -4.50 9.96 -6.51
N PRO A 151 -4.14 10.75 -7.53
CA PRO A 151 -4.50 12.17 -7.58
C PRO A 151 -6.01 12.35 -7.53
N GLN A 152 -6.53 12.92 -6.45
CA GLN A 152 -7.96 13.05 -6.21
C GLN A 152 -8.41 14.50 -6.17
N ILE A 153 -9.67 14.74 -6.49
CA ILE A 153 -10.23 16.10 -6.56
C ILE A 153 -10.16 16.83 -5.19
N VAL A 154 -10.32 16.10 -4.09
CA VAL A 154 -10.26 16.67 -2.73
C VAL A 154 -8.85 17.16 -2.41
N GLU A 155 -7.82 16.42 -2.82
CA GLU A 155 -6.43 16.83 -2.70
C GLU A 155 -6.14 18.07 -3.56
N ALA A 156 -6.60 18.09 -4.81
CA ALA A 156 -6.46 19.26 -5.69
C ALA A 156 -7.12 20.51 -5.09
N LEU A 157 -8.32 20.38 -4.51
CA LEU A 157 -9.00 21.46 -3.80
C LEU A 157 -8.25 21.89 -2.54
N TYR A 158 -7.68 20.96 -1.80
CA TYR A 158 -6.87 21.25 -0.62
C TYR A 158 -5.59 22.00 -0.99
N LEU A 159 -4.88 21.58 -2.04
CA LEU A 159 -3.69 22.26 -2.55
C LEU A 159 -4.01 23.66 -3.08
N LEU A 160 -5.15 23.83 -3.75
CA LEU A 160 -5.63 25.15 -4.17
C LEU A 160 -5.89 26.05 -2.95
N ARG A 161 -6.54 25.55 -1.91
CA ARG A 161 -6.76 26.28 -0.65
C ARG A 161 -5.44 26.67 0.03
N GLN A 162 -4.43 25.77 0.04
CA GLN A 162 -3.11 26.08 0.62
C GLN A 162 -2.39 27.21 -0.10
N LYS A 163 -2.59 27.42 -1.40
CA LYS A 163 -2.06 28.58 -2.13
C LYS A 163 -2.68 29.90 -1.66
N ILE A 164 -3.91 29.86 -1.15
CA ILE A 164 -4.66 31.03 -0.65
C ILE A 164 -4.40 31.26 0.83
N ALA A 165 -4.23 30.19 1.60
CA ALA A 165 -3.98 30.21 3.05
C ALA A 165 -2.96 29.12 3.41
N PRO A 166 -1.65 29.42 3.45
CA PRO A 166 -0.60 28.44 3.72
C PRO A 166 -0.80 27.77 5.09
N ALA A 167 -0.96 26.45 5.08
CA ALA A 167 -0.95 25.64 6.30
C ALA A 167 0.48 25.28 6.72
N LYS A 168 0.65 24.94 7.99
CA LYS A 168 1.94 24.61 8.60
C LYS A 168 2.73 23.57 7.81
N THR A 169 4.04 23.81 7.73
CA THR A 169 5.12 23.10 7.01
C THR A 169 4.90 21.60 6.75
N PRO A 170 5.21 21.11 5.52
CA PRO A 170 5.35 19.68 5.25
C PRO A 170 6.42 19.06 6.16
N ARG A 171 6.31 17.78 6.52
CA ARG A 171 7.39 17.04 7.20
C ARG A 171 8.62 17.08 6.32
N ALA A 172 9.66 17.79 6.77
CA ALA A 172 10.90 17.93 6.00
C ALA A 172 11.48 16.54 5.70
N GLY A 173 11.75 16.27 4.42
CA GLY A 173 12.48 15.10 3.98
C GLY A 173 11.67 13.84 3.66
N TYR A 174 10.35 13.83 3.85
CA TYR A 174 9.49 12.73 3.43
C TYR A 174 9.14 12.87 1.94
N TYR A 175 9.50 11.87 1.14
CA TYR A 175 9.15 11.83 -0.27
C TYR A 175 7.93 10.93 -0.50
N GLU A 176 6.94 11.47 -1.15
CA GLU A 176 5.75 10.76 -1.61
C GLU A 176 5.27 11.40 -2.90
N ARG A 177 4.89 10.56 -3.85
CA ARG A 177 4.34 10.99 -5.13
C ARG A 177 3.03 10.27 -5.40
N THR A 178 2.02 10.99 -5.89
CA THR A 178 0.82 10.38 -6.46
C THR A 178 1.07 9.94 -7.90
N TYR A 179 0.47 8.82 -8.30
CA TYR A 179 0.52 8.33 -9.68
C TYR A 179 -0.88 8.31 -10.28
N GLY A 180 -1.03 8.87 -11.48
CA GLY A 180 -2.22 8.62 -12.28
C GLY A 180 -2.34 7.12 -12.63
N HIS A 181 -3.55 6.60 -12.69
CA HIS A 181 -3.78 5.16 -12.92
C HIS A 181 -3.16 4.65 -14.24
N ALA A 182 -3.21 5.45 -15.31
CA ALA A 182 -2.60 5.10 -16.60
C ALA A 182 -1.06 5.15 -16.52
N GLU A 183 -0.49 6.12 -15.80
CA GLU A 183 0.95 6.26 -15.60
C GLU A 183 1.49 5.05 -14.81
N LEU A 184 0.88 4.71 -13.67
CA LEU A 184 1.29 3.55 -12.89
C LEU A 184 1.22 2.25 -13.70
N ALA A 185 0.13 2.05 -14.44
CA ALA A 185 -0.03 0.90 -15.31
C ALA A 185 1.05 0.83 -16.39
N GLN A 186 1.50 1.98 -16.91
CA GLN A 186 2.60 2.03 -17.87
C GLN A 186 3.93 1.60 -17.24
N HIS A 187 4.26 2.06 -16.01
CA HIS A 187 5.44 1.60 -15.28
C HIS A 187 5.44 0.07 -15.08
N VAL A 188 4.28 -0.49 -14.72
CA VAL A 188 4.10 -1.94 -14.54
C VAL A 188 4.33 -2.70 -15.85
N ARG A 189 3.76 -2.21 -16.98
CA ARG A 189 3.95 -2.82 -18.31
C ARG A 189 5.39 -2.72 -18.80
N ASN A 190 6.08 -1.61 -18.56
CA ASN A 190 7.46 -1.37 -18.97
C ASN A 190 8.44 -2.40 -18.37
N VAL A 191 8.09 -2.98 -17.24
CA VAL A 191 8.89 -4.03 -16.58
C VAL A 191 8.61 -5.42 -17.16
N GLY A 192 7.50 -5.60 -17.88
CA GLY A 192 7.14 -6.87 -18.52
C GLY A 192 5.84 -7.50 -18.02
N PHE A 193 5.17 -6.88 -17.04
CA PHE A 193 3.89 -7.40 -16.55
C PHE A 193 2.74 -7.18 -17.52
N THR A 194 1.82 -8.13 -17.56
CA THR A 194 0.50 -7.97 -18.19
C THR A 194 -0.50 -7.42 -17.17
N VAL A 195 -0.93 -6.16 -17.32
CA VAL A 195 -1.91 -5.53 -16.44
C VAL A 195 -3.30 -6.08 -16.76
N GLU A 196 -3.90 -6.79 -15.80
CA GLU A 196 -5.24 -7.39 -15.94
C GLU A 196 -6.34 -6.45 -15.43
N ARG A 197 -6.11 -5.77 -14.29
CA ARG A 197 -7.12 -4.90 -13.67
C ARG A 197 -6.49 -3.65 -13.11
N ILE A 198 -7.20 -2.53 -13.30
CA ILE A 198 -6.89 -1.25 -12.68
C ILE A 198 -8.16 -0.78 -11.98
N ILE A 199 -8.13 -0.66 -10.66
CA ILE A 199 -9.33 -0.47 -9.85
C ILE A 199 -9.17 0.77 -8.96
N PRO A 200 -10.10 1.75 -9.04
CA PRO A 200 -10.17 2.84 -8.10
C PRO A 200 -10.74 2.33 -6.77
N ILE A 201 -10.04 2.57 -5.66
CA ILE A 201 -10.44 2.09 -4.33
C ILE A 201 -10.36 3.19 -3.27
N GLY A 202 -10.97 2.94 -2.11
CA GLY A 202 -10.83 3.79 -0.92
C GLY A 202 -11.65 5.08 -0.96
N HIS A 203 -12.72 5.17 -1.73
CA HIS A 203 -13.52 6.38 -1.94
C HIS A 203 -14.02 7.02 -0.64
N SER A 204 -14.46 6.23 0.35
CA SER A 204 -14.90 6.76 1.64
C SER A 204 -13.75 7.45 2.40
N TYR A 205 -12.53 7.01 2.18
CA TYR A 205 -11.35 7.58 2.84
C TYR A 205 -10.94 8.94 2.25
N THR A 206 -11.27 9.21 1.00
CA THR A 206 -11.15 10.55 0.41
C THR A 206 -11.99 11.56 1.19
N PHE A 207 -13.23 11.21 1.50
CA PHE A 207 -14.10 12.07 2.31
C PHE A 207 -13.68 12.11 3.78
N TYR A 208 -13.13 11.02 4.32
CA TYR A 208 -12.50 11.02 5.64
C TYR A 208 -11.45 12.14 5.78
N GLY A 209 -10.69 12.43 4.73
CA GLY A 209 -9.73 13.53 4.68
C GLY A 209 -10.35 14.90 4.97
N LEU A 210 -11.63 15.14 4.64
CA LEU A 210 -12.33 16.38 4.92
C LEU A 210 -12.66 16.59 6.42
N GLY A 211 -12.56 15.53 7.25
CA GLY A 211 -12.85 15.60 8.67
C GLY A 211 -14.34 15.66 9.03
N GLY A 212 -14.65 16.19 10.23
CA GLY A 212 -16.02 16.43 10.67
C GLY A 212 -16.95 15.20 10.58
N PRO A 213 -18.09 15.30 9.87
CA PRO A 213 -19.10 14.26 9.85
C PRO A 213 -18.67 12.99 9.10
N PHE A 214 -17.57 13.03 8.34
CA PHE A 214 -17.05 11.88 7.57
C PHE A 214 -16.16 10.95 8.39
N ARG A 215 -15.73 11.38 9.60
CA ARG A 215 -14.91 10.58 10.51
C ARG A 215 -15.78 9.97 11.60
N LYS A 216 -15.50 8.71 11.93
CA LYS A 216 -16.06 8.12 13.16
C LYS A 216 -15.30 8.66 14.37
N ARG A 217 -16.02 9.17 15.38
CA ARG A 217 -15.44 9.90 16.53
C ARG A 217 -14.32 9.13 17.23
N ASP A 218 -14.58 7.86 17.54
CA ASP A 218 -13.65 7.00 18.29
C ASP A 218 -13.03 5.90 17.40
N GLY A 219 -13.02 6.14 16.06
CA GLY A 219 -12.53 5.18 15.08
C GLY A 219 -11.08 5.47 14.68
N TYR A 220 -10.23 4.46 14.73
CA TYR A 220 -8.88 4.53 14.20
C TYR A 220 -8.92 4.56 12.66
N TYR A 221 -8.66 5.72 12.06
CA TYR A 221 -8.76 5.92 10.60
C TYR A 221 -10.04 5.37 9.97
N GLN A 222 -11.15 5.41 10.69
CA GLN A 222 -12.43 4.84 10.27
C GLN A 222 -13.39 5.92 9.76
N SER A 223 -13.94 5.71 8.57
CA SER A 223 -15.02 6.54 8.02
C SER A 223 -16.31 6.35 8.81
N SER A 224 -17.10 7.42 8.92
CA SER A 224 -18.46 7.35 9.48
C SER A 224 -19.43 6.68 8.48
N ALA A 225 -20.63 6.34 8.94
CA ALA A 225 -21.69 5.84 8.06
C ALA A 225 -22.02 6.81 6.92
N LEU A 226 -21.95 8.12 7.16
CA LEU A 226 -22.09 9.13 6.10
C LEU A 226 -20.94 9.07 5.11
N GLY A 227 -19.69 8.97 5.59
CA GLY A 227 -18.50 8.82 4.76
C GLY A 227 -18.59 7.60 3.84
N GLU A 228 -19.04 6.46 4.38
CA GLU A 228 -19.23 5.23 3.59
C GLU A 228 -20.33 5.37 2.52
N ARG A 229 -21.47 5.99 2.85
CA ARG A 229 -22.55 6.22 1.88
C ARG A 229 -22.12 7.17 0.75
N VAL A 230 -21.48 8.26 1.10
CA VAL A 230 -20.97 9.24 0.11
C VAL A 230 -19.87 8.62 -0.73
N GLY A 231 -18.97 7.87 -0.14
CA GLY A 231 -17.93 7.10 -0.85
C GLY A 231 -18.54 6.09 -1.84
N ALA A 232 -19.55 5.34 -1.42
CA ALA A 232 -20.22 4.38 -2.30
C ALA A 232 -20.93 5.06 -3.48
N LEU A 233 -21.56 6.21 -3.27
CA LEU A 233 -22.19 7.00 -4.33
C LEU A 233 -21.14 7.56 -5.29
N SER A 234 -20.10 8.17 -4.76
CA SER A 234 -19.03 8.78 -5.57
C SER A 234 -18.27 7.76 -6.42
N ARG A 235 -18.09 6.52 -5.91
CA ARG A 235 -17.52 5.41 -6.68
C ARG A 235 -18.32 5.12 -7.95
N ARG A 236 -19.64 5.27 -7.92
CA ARG A 236 -20.52 5.04 -9.08
C ARG A 236 -20.48 6.20 -10.08
N LEU A 237 -20.41 7.44 -9.57
CA LEU A 237 -20.56 8.64 -10.40
C LEU A 237 -19.22 9.21 -10.88
N LEU A 238 -18.19 9.15 -10.04
CA LEU A 238 -16.90 9.78 -10.24
C LEU A 238 -15.75 8.87 -9.75
N PRO A 239 -15.63 7.63 -10.28
CA PRO A 239 -14.75 6.61 -9.70
C PRO A 239 -13.30 7.08 -9.58
N TRP A 240 -12.74 7.70 -10.60
CA TRP A 240 -11.34 8.14 -10.57
C TRP A 240 -11.15 9.49 -9.86
N ALA A 241 -12.11 10.39 -9.92
CA ALA A 241 -11.98 11.69 -9.27
C ALA A 241 -12.00 11.61 -7.73
N THR A 242 -12.57 10.54 -7.18
CA THR A 242 -12.72 10.32 -5.73
C THR A 242 -12.03 9.07 -5.22
N ALA A 243 -11.25 8.39 -6.04
CA ALA A 243 -10.42 7.27 -5.59
C ALA A 243 -9.32 7.78 -4.65
N PHE A 244 -9.12 7.14 -3.50
CA PHE A 244 -8.00 7.43 -2.62
C PHE A 244 -6.72 6.74 -3.10
N HIS A 245 -6.86 5.50 -3.58
CA HIS A 245 -5.77 4.74 -4.20
C HIS A 245 -6.15 4.16 -5.55
N THR A 246 -5.13 3.91 -6.35
CA THR A 246 -5.18 3.00 -7.50
C THR A 246 -4.69 1.63 -7.05
N LEU A 247 -5.50 0.59 -7.28
CA LEU A 247 -5.10 -0.81 -7.16
C LEU A 247 -4.80 -1.36 -8.55
N ILE A 248 -3.61 -1.93 -8.76
CA ILE A 248 -3.26 -2.68 -9.97
C ILE A 248 -3.10 -4.16 -9.63
N ILE A 249 -3.71 -5.00 -10.47
CA ILE A 249 -3.49 -6.44 -10.51
C ILE A 249 -2.90 -6.77 -11.86
N ALA A 250 -1.75 -7.44 -11.86
CA ALA A 250 -1.01 -7.80 -13.07
C ALA A 250 -0.41 -9.21 -12.96
N ARG A 251 0.02 -9.77 -14.09
CA ARG A 251 0.68 -11.07 -14.16
C ARG A 251 2.06 -11.00 -14.82
N LYS A 252 2.96 -11.83 -14.30
CA LYS A 252 4.23 -12.15 -14.97
C LYS A 252 4.01 -13.06 -16.14
#